data_0cbcaad2f7909a96c45e1cd5ddc5d029
#
_entry.id   0cbcaad2f7909a96c45e1cd5ddc5d029
#
_cell.length_a   1.000
_cell.length_b   1.000
_cell.length_c   1.000
_cell.angle_alpha   90.00
_cell.angle_beta   90.00
_cell.angle_gamma   90.00
#
_symmetry.space_group_name_H-M   'P 1'
#
loop_
_entity.id
_entity.type
_entity.pdbx_description
1 polymer ?
#
loop_
_entity_poly.entity_id
_entity_poly.type
_entity_poly.pdbx_seq_one_letter_code
_entity_poly.pdbx_strand_id
1 'polypeptide(L)'
;MSANTLCWTDIPVTNLDRAAKFYSAVLGSEVSKMSEAGFEYGLLPHEEQNASGCLCVGGDSVGTTNQPSQNGPLIYLSVEGRLDDAVEAVKSYGGKVLQEKHQIGPHGFRVVILDSEGNRLALHSTG
;
A
#
# COMPACT_ATOMS: atom_id res chain seq x y z
N MET A 1 8.15 -25.48 8.06
CA MET A 1 7.51 -24.42 7.30
C MET A 1 8.25 -23.10 7.46
N SER A 2 8.54 -22.46 6.39
CA SER A 2 9.22 -21.17 6.44
C SER A 2 8.21 -20.03 6.41
N ALA A 3 8.54 -18.95 7.08
CA ALA A 3 7.78 -17.71 7.01
C ALA A 3 8.30 -16.87 5.85
N ASN A 4 7.51 -15.93 5.41
CA ASN A 4 7.96 -14.95 4.44
C ASN A 4 9.04 -14.08 5.09
N THR A 5 10.08 -13.75 4.33
CA THR A 5 11.13 -12.86 4.83
C THR A 5 10.54 -11.51 5.18
N LEU A 6 9.69 -10.97 4.31
CA LEU A 6 8.91 -9.78 4.63
C LEU A 6 7.63 -10.25 5.32
N CYS A 7 7.43 -9.83 6.56
CA CYS A 7 6.27 -10.27 7.34
C CYS A 7 5.26 -9.15 7.58
N TRP A 8 5.69 -7.90 7.52
CA TRP A 8 4.82 -6.76 7.79
C TRP A 8 5.41 -5.47 7.23
N THR A 9 4.54 -4.49 6.95
CA THR A 9 4.95 -3.16 6.52
C THR A 9 4.07 -2.13 7.20
N ASP A 10 4.70 -1.10 7.79
CA ASP A 10 3.98 0.07 8.27
C ASP A 10 4.12 1.16 7.21
N ILE A 11 2.99 1.59 6.66
CA ILE A 11 2.96 2.67 5.66
C ILE A 11 2.51 3.94 6.37
N PRO A 12 3.37 4.95 6.46
CA PRO A 12 3.00 6.18 7.16
C PRO A 12 2.01 6.99 6.34
N VAL A 13 0.98 7.51 7.02
CA VAL A 13 -0.04 8.35 6.39
C VAL A 13 -0.31 9.55 7.28
N THR A 14 -0.79 10.64 6.70
CA THR A 14 -1.13 11.83 7.46
C THR A 14 -2.64 11.94 7.70
N ASN A 15 -3.44 11.29 6.89
CA ASN A 15 -4.90 11.28 7.04
C ASN A 15 -5.39 9.85 6.81
N LEU A 16 -5.78 9.18 7.89
CA LEU A 16 -6.16 7.77 7.82
C LEU A 16 -7.40 7.55 6.96
N ASP A 17 -8.42 8.40 7.08
CA ASP A 17 -9.65 8.23 6.30
C ASP A 17 -9.37 8.35 4.80
N ARG A 18 -8.58 9.34 4.41
CA ARG A 18 -8.21 9.54 3.02
C ARG A 18 -7.39 8.36 2.50
N ALA A 19 -6.40 7.93 3.27
CA ALA A 19 -5.54 6.81 2.89
C ALA A 19 -6.35 5.51 2.80
N ALA A 20 -7.25 5.26 3.75
CA ALA A 20 -8.08 4.06 3.73
C ALA A 20 -8.95 4.02 2.48
N LYS A 21 -9.52 5.14 2.06
CA LYS A 21 -10.31 5.20 0.83
C LYS A 21 -9.45 4.93 -0.39
N PHE A 22 -8.26 5.53 -0.43
CA PHE A 22 -7.33 5.32 -1.53
C PHE A 22 -6.97 3.83 -1.65
N TYR A 23 -6.49 3.23 -0.58
CA TYR A 23 -6.04 1.84 -0.63
C TYR A 23 -7.18 0.85 -0.84
N SER A 24 -8.36 1.12 -0.30
CA SER A 24 -9.52 0.27 -0.55
C SER A 24 -9.87 0.25 -2.04
N ALA A 25 -9.83 1.40 -2.69
CA ALA A 25 -10.13 1.50 -4.11
C ALA A 25 -9.04 0.86 -4.97
N VAL A 26 -7.77 1.13 -4.65
CA VAL A 26 -6.64 0.59 -5.42
C VAL A 26 -6.55 -0.93 -5.29
N LEU A 27 -6.70 -1.45 -4.07
CA LEU A 27 -6.59 -2.88 -3.82
C LEU A 27 -7.86 -3.65 -4.16
N GLY A 28 -8.97 -2.95 -4.31
CA GLY A 28 -10.25 -3.58 -4.63
C GLY A 28 -10.83 -4.36 -3.47
N SER A 29 -10.43 -4.02 -2.24
CA SER A 29 -10.87 -4.68 -1.03
C SER A 29 -10.74 -3.70 0.12
N GLU A 30 -11.63 -3.81 1.09
CA GLU A 30 -11.74 -2.82 2.17
C GLU A 30 -10.55 -2.84 3.13
N VAL A 31 -10.02 -1.65 3.42
CA VAL A 31 -9.07 -1.44 4.50
C VAL A 31 -9.87 -1.29 5.80
N SER A 32 -9.54 -2.09 6.81
CA SER A 32 -10.23 -2.10 8.09
C SER A 32 -9.57 -1.12 9.05
N LYS A 33 -10.31 -0.10 9.48
CA LYS A 33 -9.77 0.85 10.46
C LYS A 33 -9.88 0.25 11.86
N MET A 34 -8.79 0.28 12.59
CA MET A 34 -8.66 -0.31 13.91
C MET A 34 -8.21 0.75 14.91
N SER A 35 -8.56 0.54 16.18
CA SER A 35 -8.12 1.42 17.25
C SER A 35 -7.76 0.59 18.47
N GLU A 36 -6.52 0.72 18.93
CA GLU A 36 -6.03 -0.02 20.09
C GLU A 36 -5.12 0.88 20.92
N ALA A 37 -5.34 0.94 22.21
CA ALA A 37 -4.48 1.69 23.14
C ALA A 37 -4.26 3.14 22.70
N GLY A 38 -5.28 3.77 22.11
CA GLY A 38 -5.17 5.15 21.65
C GLY A 38 -4.46 5.31 20.32
N PHE A 39 -4.11 4.21 19.67
CA PHE A 39 -3.42 4.19 18.39
C PHE A 39 -4.38 3.73 17.30
N GLU A 40 -4.54 4.55 16.26
CA GLU A 40 -5.42 4.23 15.13
C GLU A 40 -4.60 3.83 13.91
N TYR A 41 -5.04 2.78 13.23
CA TYR A 41 -4.37 2.32 12.03
C TYR A 41 -5.37 1.67 11.07
N GLY A 42 -4.98 1.55 9.80
CA GLY A 42 -5.77 0.87 8.79
C GLY A 42 -5.10 -0.44 8.40
N LEU A 43 -5.77 -1.55 8.65
CA LEU A 43 -5.25 -2.88 8.32
C LEU A 43 -5.49 -3.17 6.85
N LEU A 44 -4.43 -3.44 6.10
CA LEU A 44 -4.55 -3.81 4.70
C LEU A 44 -5.16 -5.20 4.56
N PRO A 45 -5.97 -5.42 3.50
CA PRO A 45 -6.55 -6.75 3.31
C PRO A 45 -5.47 -7.79 3.08
N HIS A 46 -5.65 -8.97 3.65
CA HIS A 46 -4.71 -10.08 3.46
C HIS A 46 -5.37 -11.40 3.82
N GLU A 47 -4.79 -12.47 3.34
CA GLU A 47 -5.19 -13.80 3.76
C GLU A 47 -4.38 -14.20 4.98
N GLU A 48 -4.90 -15.14 5.74
CA GLU A 48 -4.44 -15.44 7.09
C GLU A 48 -2.93 -15.61 7.27
N GLN A 49 -2.27 -16.24 6.35
CA GLN A 49 -0.83 -16.53 6.50
C GLN A 49 0.06 -15.74 5.57
N ASN A 50 -0.49 -14.75 4.89
CA ASN A 50 0.29 -13.93 3.99
C ASN A 50 0.82 -12.70 4.71
N ALA A 51 1.94 -12.21 4.22
CA ALA A 51 2.47 -10.93 4.66
C ALA A 51 1.50 -9.82 4.28
N SER A 52 1.41 -8.80 5.12
CA SER A 52 0.59 -7.64 4.84
C SER A 52 1.19 -6.41 5.52
N GLY A 53 0.37 -5.46 5.89
CA GLY A 53 0.81 -4.24 6.53
C GLY A 53 -0.35 -3.41 7.02
N CYS A 54 -0.04 -2.22 7.49
CA CYS A 54 -1.06 -1.28 7.91
C CYS A 54 -0.67 0.15 7.57
N LEU A 55 -1.68 1.01 7.59
CA LEU A 55 -1.52 2.46 7.42
C LEU A 55 -1.45 3.07 8.82
N CYS A 56 -0.40 3.83 9.11
CA CYS A 56 -0.15 4.34 10.46
C CYS A 56 -0.03 5.85 10.45
N VAL A 57 -0.75 6.53 11.33
CA VAL A 57 -0.66 7.98 11.44
C VAL A 57 0.42 8.34 12.47
N GLY A 58 1.39 9.15 12.05
CA GLY A 58 2.40 9.70 12.96
C GLY A 58 3.47 8.74 13.44
N GLY A 59 3.57 7.56 12.83
CA GLY A 59 4.54 6.56 13.22
C GLY A 59 3.87 5.36 13.87
N ASP A 60 4.63 4.59 14.63
CA ASP A 60 4.09 3.39 15.25
C ASP A 60 3.78 3.62 16.74
N SER A 61 3.23 2.59 17.37
CA SER A 61 2.77 2.69 18.76
C SER A 61 3.90 2.76 19.79
N VAL A 62 5.15 2.58 19.38
CA VAL A 62 6.29 2.69 20.30
C VAL A 62 7.03 4.02 20.14
N GLY A 63 6.44 4.96 19.44
CA GLY A 63 6.99 6.31 19.36
C GLY A 63 8.02 6.55 18.26
N THR A 64 8.22 5.59 17.38
CA THR A 64 9.09 5.77 16.23
C THR A 64 8.40 6.70 15.23
N THR A 65 9.08 7.78 14.84
CA THR A 65 8.54 8.70 13.85
C THR A 65 8.71 8.13 12.46
N ASN A 66 7.64 8.11 11.68
CA ASN A 66 7.67 7.65 10.30
C ASN A 66 6.78 8.57 9.47
N GLN A 67 7.34 9.13 8.41
CA GLN A 67 6.64 10.09 7.56
C GLN A 67 6.50 9.58 6.14
N PRO A 68 5.43 9.95 5.42
CA PRO A 68 5.33 9.61 4.00
C PRO A 68 6.56 10.10 3.24
N SER A 69 7.04 9.28 2.31
CA SER A 69 8.26 9.58 1.58
C SER A 69 8.28 8.89 0.24
N GLN A 70 8.98 9.51 -0.72
CA GLN A 70 9.27 8.89 -2.01
C GLN A 70 10.60 8.14 -2.00
N ASN A 71 11.28 8.12 -0.86
CA ASN A 71 12.60 7.53 -0.73
C ASN A 71 12.52 6.22 0.05
N GLY A 72 13.59 5.43 -0.03
CA GLY A 72 13.67 4.16 0.67
C GLY A 72 13.23 2.99 -0.18
N PRO A 73 12.94 1.85 0.45
CA PRO A 73 12.56 0.65 -0.27
C PRO A 73 11.32 0.85 -1.14
N LEU A 74 11.28 0.16 -2.27
CA LEU A 74 10.09 0.18 -3.12
C LEU A 74 9.26 -1.05 -2.78
N ILE A 75 8.10 -0.81 -2.18
CA ILE A 75 7.19 -1.87 -1.76
C ILE A 75 6.24 -2.21 -2.90
N TYR A 76 6.09 -3.49 -3.20
CA TYR A 76 5.18 -3.96 -4.23
C TYR A 76 3.89 -4.45 -3.59
N LEU A 77 2.77 -3.93 -4.05
CA LEU A 77 1.45 -4.40 -3.64
C LEU A 77 0.82 -5.15 -4.79
N SER A 78 0.22 -6.29 -4.50
CA SER A 78 -0.43 -7.08 -5.53
C SER A 78 -1.80 -6.51 -5.87
N VAL A 79 -2.01 -6.26 -7.15
CA VAL A 79 -3.33 -5.95 -7.71
C VAL A 79 -3.60 -6.94 -8.84
N GLU A 80 -3.33 -8.20 -8.56
CA GLU A 80 -3.38 -9.27 -9.53
C GLU A 80 -4.69 -9.30 -10.32
N GLY A 81 -4.56 -9.29 -11.63
CA GLY A 81 -5.71 -9.35 -12.53
C GLY A 81 -6.48 -8.04 -12.69
N ARG A 82 -6.05 -6.96 -12.01
CA ARG A 82 -6.77 -5.69 -12.05
C ARG A 82 -5.86 -4.46 -12.05
N LEU A 83 -4.69 -4.59 -12.65
CA LEU A 83 -3.70 -3.50 -12.65
C LEU A 83 -4.24 -2.21 -13.28
N ASP A 84 -4.94 -2.32 -14.41
CA ASP A 84 -5.47 -1.13 -15.08
C ASP A 84 -6.54 -0.44 -14.25
N ASP A 85 -7.42 -1.21 -13.60
CA ASP A 85 -8.42 -0.65 -12.69
C ASP A 85 -7.77 0.02 -11.48
N ALA A 86 -6.72 -0.59 -10.95
CA ALA A 86 -6.00 -0.02 -9.82
C ALA A 86 -5.35 1.31 -10.19
N VAL A 87 -4.79 1.43 -11.39
CA VAL A 87 -4.19 2.68 -11.85
C VAL A 87 -5.24 3.79 -11.95
N GLU A 88 -6.43 3.46 -12.45
CA GLU A 88 -7.51 4.45 -12.50
C GLU A 88 -7.91 4.90 -11.09
N ALA A 89 -7.95 3.96 -10.15
CA ALA A 89 -8.24 4.29 -8.75
C ALA A 89 -7.16 5.21 -8.16
N VAL A 90 -5.89 4.97 -8.46
CA VAL A 90 -4.79 5.85 -8.03
C VAL A 90 -5.09 7.30 -8.40
N LYS A 91 -5.46 7.50 -9.66
CA LYS A 91 -5.74 8.85 -10.16
C LYS A 91 -7.00 9.46 -9.54
N SER A 92 -8.02 8.64 -9.31
CA SER A 92 -9.30 9.12 -8.79
C SER A 92 -9.27 9.44 -7.31
N TYR A 93 -8.37 8.83 -6.55
CA TYR A 93 -8.35 8.95 -5.09
C TYR A 93 -7.12 9.69 -4.56
N GLY A 94 -6.50 10.51 -5.38
CA GLY A 94 -5.49 11.45 -4.92
C GLY A 94 -4.04 10.99 -5.04
N GLY A 95 -3.80 9.87 -5.71
CA GLY A 95 -2.45 9.43 -6.00
C GLY A 95 -1.94 9.96 -7.33
N LYS A 96 -0.77 9.48 -7.72
CA LYS A 96 -0.11 9.93 -8.94
C LYS A 96 0.68 8.79 -9.54
N VAL A 97 0.68 8.67 -10.86
CA VAL A 97 1.52 7.70 -11.57
C VAL A 97 2.89 8.31 -11.82
N LEU A 98 3.94 7.67 -11.33
CA LEU A 98 5.32 8.11 -11.56
C LEU A 98 5.93 7.42 -12.75
N GLN A 99 5.61 6.16 -12.96
CA GLN A 99 6.12 5.39 -14.08
C GLN A 99 4.98 4.51 -14.61
N GLU A 100 4.68 4.67 -15.89
CA GLU A 100 3.58 3.97 -16.53
C GLU A 100 3.80 2.45 -16.52
N LYS A 101 2.71 1.71 -16.73
CA LYS A 101 2.72 0.26 -16.80
C LYS A 101 3.80 -0.23 -17.76
N HIS A 102 4.65 -1.12 -17.28
CA HIS A 102 5.69 -1.74 -18.08
C HIS A 102 5.97 -3.13 -17.58
N GLN A 103 6.51 -3.95 -18.46
CA GLN A 103 6.85 -5.32 -18.15
C GLN A 103 8.18 -5.36 -17.40
N ILE A 104 8.25 -6.22 -16.38
CA ILE A 104 9.48 -6.41 -15.60
C ILE A 104 10.03 -7.82 -15.84
N GLY A 105 10.54 -8.03 -17.05
CA GLY A 105 11.07 -9.33 -17.45
C GLY A 105 10.03 -10.42 -17.37
N PRO A 106 10.37 -11.59 -16.80
CA PRO A 106 9.41 -12.69 -16.67
C PRO A 106 8.48 -12.56 -15.47
N HIS A 107 8.54 -11.45 -14.73
CA HIS A 107 7.83 -11.30 -13.46
C HIS A 107 6.50 -10.55 -13.58
N GLY A 108 6.02 -10.32 -14.81
CA GLY A 108 4.76 -9.63 -15.04
C GLY A 108 4.94 -8.14 -15.27
N PHE A 109 4.00 -7.35 -14.75
CA PHE A 109 3.93 -5.91 -15.00
C PHE A 109 3.85 -5.13 -13.70
N ARG A 110 4.33 -3.90 -13.74
CA ARG A 110 4.20 -3.00 -12.61
C ARG A 110 3.90 -1.58 -13.07
N VAL A 111 3.35 -0.80 -12.13
CA VAL A 111 3.20 0.65 -12.26
C VAL A 111 3.78 1.24 -10.99
N VAL A 112 4.64 2.24 -11.10
CA VAL A 112 5.16 2.93 -9.92
C VAL A 112 4.32 4.16 -9.68
N ILE A 113 3.85 4.32 -8.46
CA ILE A 113 2.89 5.36 -8.10
C ILE A 113 3.30 6.09 -6.82
N LEU A 114 2.65 7.23 -6.60
CA LEU A 114 2.55 7.83 -5.27
C LEU A 114 1.14 7.58 -4.77
N ASP A 115 1.03 7.19 -3.50
CA ASP A 115 -0.28 7.05 -2.87
C ASP A 115 -0.86 8.41 -2.53
N SER A 116 -2.02 8.44 -1.89
CA SER A 116 -2.70 9.69 -1.51
C SER A 116 -1.91 10.53 -0.50
N GLU A 117 -0.90 9.93 0.13
CA GLU A 117 -0.12 10.57 1.19
C GLU A 117 1.29 10.96 0.74
N GLY A 118 1.69 10.56 -0.46
CA GLY A 118 3.01 10.85 -0.99
C GLY A 118 4.04 9.74 -0.83
N ASN A 119 3.60 8.53 -0.49
CA ASN A 119 4.50 7.37 -0.46
C ASN A 119 4.66 6.78 -1.86
N ARG A 120 5.89 6.41 -2.20
CA ARG A 120 6.16 5.74 -3.47
C ARG A 120 6.01 4.23 -3.31
N LEU A 121 5.22 3.63 -4.19
CA LEU A 121 4.92 2.21 -4.19
C LEU A 121 4.89 1.68 -5.61
N ALA A 122 4.96 0.36 -5.75
CA ALA A 122 4.71 -0.30 -7.03
C ALA A 122 3.46 -1.16 -6.92
N LEU A 123 2.64 -1.15 -7.95
CA LEU A 123 1.49 -2.04 -8.09
C LEU A 123 1.87 -3.11 -9.09
N HIS A 124 1.57 -4.36 -8.79
CA HIS A 124 2.03 -5.50 -9.56
C HIS A 124 0.90 -6.44 -9.94
N SER A 125 1.01 -7.00 -11.15
CA SER A 125 0.15 -8.07 -11.63
C SER A 125 0.95 -8.94 -12.60
N THR A 126 0.67 -10.23 -12.63
CA THR A 126 1.36 -11.13 -13.55
C THR A 126 0.84 -11.02 -14.98
N GLY A 127 -0.33 -10.47 -15.16
CA GLY A 127 -0.88 -10.30 -16.50
C GLY A 127 -1.68 -9.05 -16.70
#